data_b20c2119d2e5f28545e30cea5356c83b
#
_entry.id   b20c2119d2e5f28545e30cea5356c83b
#
_cell.length_a   1.000
_cell.length_b   1.000
_cell.length_c   1.000
_cell.angle_alpha   90.00
_cell.angle_beta   90.00
_cell.angle_gamma   90.00
#
_symmetry.space_group_name_H-M   'P 1'
#
loop_
_entity.id
_entity.type
_entity.pdbx_description
1 polymer ?
#
loop_
_entity_poly.entity_id
_entity_poly.type
_entity_poly.pdbx_seq_one_letter_code
_entity_poly.pdbx_strand_id
1 'polypeptide(L)' 'MNYYGLYKITNLVNGKIYIGKHVTNNIDDGYMGSGTWLRRAVKKYGISNFRKEWLGFYEDLDELNYMERVFVD' A
#
# COMPACT_ATOMS: atom_id res chain seq x y z
N MET A 1 -2.01 -7.89 -18.53
CA MET A 1 -2.36 -8.61 -17.29
C MET A 1 -2.23 -7.67 -16.11
N ASN A 2 -3.22 -7.63 -15.24
CA ASN A 2 -3.20 -6.77 -14.05
C ASN A 2 -2.80 -7.56 -12.82
N TYR A 3 -2.07 -6.90 -11.93
CA TYR A 3 -1.79 -7.39 -10.59
C TYR A 3 -2.75 -6.72 -9.60
N TYR A 4 -3.44 -7.51 -8.82
CA TYR A 4 -4.35 -7.05 -7.77
C TYR A 4 -3.62 -7.19 -6.45
N GLY A 5 -2.90 -6.14 -6.07
CA GLY A 5 -1.95 -6.18 -4.97
C GLY A 5 -2.44 -5.52 -3.69
N LEU A 6 -2.11 -6.13 -2.57
CA LEU A 6 -2.28 -5.56 -1.25
C LEU A 6 -0.90 -5.14 -0.73
N TYR A 7 -0.76 -3.91 -0.27
CA TYR A 7 0.53 -3.39 0.17
C TYR A 7 0.47 -2.85 1.60
N LYS A 8 1.64 -2.78 2.21
CA LYS A 8 1.86 -2.16 3.50
C LYS A 8 2.94 -1.10 3.36
N ILE A 9 2.67 0.11 3.82
CA ILE A 9 3.66 1.17 3.88
C ILE A 9 3.93 1.48 5.35
N THR A 10 5.20 1.44 5.73
CA THR A 10 5.63 1.71 7.09
C THR A 10 6.38 3.03 7.15
N ASN A 11 5.98 3.90 8.09
CA ASN A 11 6.75 5.09 8.41
C ASN A 11 7.87 4.69 9.37
N LEU A 12 9.11 4.74 8.91
CA LEU A 12 10.26 4.29 9.68
C LEU A 12 10.61 5.20 10.86
N VAL A 13 10.05 6.41 10.89
CA VAL A 13 10.31 7.36 11.97
C VAL A 13 9.45 7.04 13.20
N ASN A 14 8.16 6.75 13.00
CA ASN A 14 7.22 6.54 14.10
C ASN A 14 6.60 5.15 14.16
N GLY A 15 6.90 4.28 13.19
CA GLY A 15 6.35 2.92 13.15
C GLY A 15 4.92 2.81 12.65
N LYS A 16 4.29 3.90 12.25
CA LYS A 16 2.93 3.85 11.72
C LYS A 16 2.85 3.06 10.43
N ILE A 17 1.75 2.32 10.28
CA ILE A 17 1.52 1.42 9.15
C ILE A 17 0.27 1.86 8.39
N TYR A 18 0.36 1.81 7.06
CA TYR A 18 -0.75 2.10 6.15
C TYR A 18 -0.94 0.88 5.25
N ILE A 19 -2.15 0.32 5.28
CA ILE A 19 -2.52 -0.82 4.42
C ILE A 19 -3.41 -0.30 3.31
N GLY A 20 -3.12 -0.72 2.08
CA GLY A 20 -3.92 -0.31 0.93
C GLY A 20 -3.87 -1.34 -0.18
N LYS A 21 -4.62 -1.06 -1.23
CA LYS A 21 -4.70 -1.92 -2.40
C LYS A 21 -4.37 -1.13 -3.66
N HIS A 22 -3.80 -1.81 -4.65
CA HIS A 22 -3.44 -1.20 -5.93
C HIS A 22 -3.56 -2.21 -7.04
N VAL A 23 -4.24 -1.82 -8.11
CA VAL A 23 -4.34 -2.62 -9.32
C VAL A 23 -3.43 -1.99 -10.35
N THR A 24 -2.47 -2.77 -10.87
CA THR A 24 -1.48 -2.26 -11.80
C THR A 24 -1.06 -3.35 -12.78
N ASN A 25 -0.60 -2.95 -13.94
CA ASN A 25 0.06 -3.86 -14.88
C ASN A 25 1.59 -3.90 -14.67
N ASN A 26 2.12 -3.12 -13.75
CA ASN A 26 3.54 -3.06 -13.44
C ASN A 26 3.73 -2.82 -11.94
N ILE A 27 4.19 -3.83 -11.22
CA ILE A 27 4.37 -3.74 -9.76
C ILE A 27 5.46 -2.75 -9.35
N ASP A 28 6.32 -2.36 -10.29
CA ASP A 28 7.39 -1.39 -10.06
C ASP A 28 7.02 0.01 -10.58
N ASP A 29 5.75 0.37 -10.57
CA ASP A 29 5.27 1.65 -11.09
C ASP A 29 5.52 2.84 -10.17
N GLY A 30 6.14 2.63 -9.01
CA GLY A 30 6.45 3.71 -8.07
C GLY A 30 5.28 4.17 -7.21
N TYR A 31 4.15 3.49 -7.29
CA TYR A 31 2.97 3.86 -6.51
C TYR A 31 3.21 3.70 -5.02
N MET A 32 3.01 4.76 -4.25
CA MET A 32 3.22 4.79 -2.80
C MET A 32 1.94 5.07 -2.02
N GLY A 33 0.79 4.84 -2.62
CA GLY A 33 -0.48 5.06 -1.95
C GLY A 33 -1.10 6.41 -2.28
N SER A 34 -2.38 6.56 -1.99
CA SER A 34 -3.14 7.76 -2.33
C SER A 34 -3.96 8.32 -1.17
N GLY A 35 -3.88 7.72 0.02
CA GLY A 35 -4.62 8.18 1.19
C GLY A 35 -4.13 9.55 1.68
N THR A 36 -5.06 10.39 2.15
CA THR A 36 -4.75 11.72 2.63
C THR A 36 -3.74 11.70 3.78
N TRP A 37 -3.93 10.81 4.74
CA TRP A 37 -3.05 10.68 5.89
C TRP A 37 -1.64 10.27 5.49
N LEU A 38 -1.52 9.33 4.54
CA LEU A 38 -0.24 8.88 4.05
C LEU A 38 0.48 10.02 3.30
N ARG A 39 -0.24 10.75 2.45
CA ARG A 39 0.35 11.86 1.69
C ARG A 39 0.87 12.96 2.61
N ARG A 40 0.13 13.27 3.67
CA ARG A 40 0.58 14.24 4.67
C ARG A 40 1.83 13.76 5.40
N ALA A 41 1.86 12.48 5.76
CA ALA A 41 3.01 11.88 6.44
C ALA A 41 4.25 11.89 5.54
N VAL A 42 4.10 11.56 4.26
CA VAL A 42 5.20 11.60 3.30
C VAL A 42 5.75 13.01 3.16
N LYS A 43 4.88 14.00 3.12
CA LYS A 43 5.29 15.42 3.05
C LYS A 43 6.04 15.85 4.30
N LYS A 44 5.61 15.39 5.47
CA LYS A 44 6.21 15.76 6.75
C LYS A 44 7.55 15.08 7.00
N TYR A 45 7.64 13.78 6.73
CA TYR A 45 8.80 12.97 7.10
C TYR A 45 9.76 12.68 5.95
N GLY A 46 9.33 12.90 4.71
CA GLY A 46 10.11 12.59 3.51
C GLY A 46 9.91 11.17 3.03
N ILE A 47 9.86 10.97 1.71
CA ILE A 47 9.57 9.68 1.10
C ILE A 47 10.61 8.61 1.46
N SER A 48 11.87 9.00 1.67
CA SER A 48 12.95 8.08 2.02
C SER A 48 12.76 7.42 3.39
N ASN A 49 11.86 7.95 4.23
CA ASN A 49 11.54 7.39 5.54
C ASN A 49 10.35 6.44 5.50
N PHE A 50 9.93 6.03 4.32
CA PHE A 50 8.80 5.11 4.14
C PHE A 50 9.26 3.86 3.41
N ARG A 51 8.77 2.72 3.88
CA ARG A 51 9.06 1.42 3.30
C ARG A 51 7.77 0.79 2.81
N LYS A 52 7.72 0.41 1.54
CA LYS A 52 6.58 -0.29 0.96
C LYS A 52 6.89 -1.76 0.81
N GLU A 53 5.94 -2.60 1.21
CA GLU A 53 6.02 -4.05 1.04
C GLU A 53 4.73 -4.55 0.43
N TRP A 54 4.83 -5.50 -0.50
CA TRP A 54 3.67 -6.20 -1.01
C TRP A 54 3.31 -7.33 -0.05
N LEU A 55 2.06 -7.35 0.42
CA LEU A 55 1.57 -8.40 1.31
C LEU A 55 1.05 -9.60 0.55
N GLY A 56 0.57 -9.38 -0.68
CA GLY A 56 0.10 -10.45 -1.54
C GLY A 56 -0.52 -9.94 -2.81
N PHE A 57 -0.71 -10.86 -3.76
CA PHE A 57 -1.37 -10.60 -5.02
C PHE A 57 -2.51 -11.58 -5.18
N TYR A 58 -3.63 -11.11 -5.70
CA TYR A 58 -4.87 -11.87 -5.78
C TYR A 58 -5.36 -11.93 -7.21
N GLU A 59 -6.31 -12.83 -7.49
CA GLU A 59 -6.75 -13.08 -8.87
C GLU A 59 -7.70 -12.02 -9.40
N ASP A 60 -8.47 -11.40 -8.51
CA ASP A 60 -9.45 -10.40 -8.91
C ASP A 60 -9.66 -9.36 -7.82
N LEU A 61 -10.46 -8.34 -8.15
CA LEU A 61 -10.71 -7.22 -7.25
C LEU A 61 -11.53 -7.63 -6.02
N ASP A 62 -12.46 -8.59 -6.18
CA ASP A 62 -13.28 -9.03 -5.05
C ASP A 62 -12.44 -9.72 -3.99
N GLU A 63 -11.52 -10.58 -4.40
CA GLU A 63 -10.58 -11.23 -3.50
C GLU A 63 -9.67 -10.21 -2.82
N LEU A 64 -9.16 -9.25 -3.58
CA LEU A 64 -8.33 -8.18 -3.04
C LEU A 64 -9.09 -7.37 -1.99
N ASN A 65 -10.33 -6.99 -2.26
CA ASN A 65 -11.17 -6.25 -1.32
C ASN A 65 -11.40 -7.03 -0.03
N TYR A 66 -11.64 -8.34 -0.16
CA TYR A 66 -11.82 -9.21 0.99
C TYR A 66 -10.56 -9.24 1.86
N MET A 67 -9.41 -9.41 1.23
CA MET A 67 -8.13 -9.50 1.96
C MET A 67 -7.74 -8.16 2.58
N GLU A 68 -8.06 -7.05 1.95
CA GLU A 68 -7.84 -5.74 2.57
C GLU A 68 -8.61 -5.62 3.88
N ARG A 69 -9.86 -6.09 3.93
CA ARG A 69 -10.66 -6.10 5.15
C ARG A 69 -10.00 -6.95 6.25
N VAL A 70 -9.48 -8.11 5.86
CA VAL A 70 -8.83 -9.01 6.82
C VAL A 70 -7.62 -8.34 7.47
N PHE A 71 -6.82 -7.62 6.69
CA PHE A 71 -5.61 -6.97 7.20
C PHE A 71 -5.88 -5.67 7.94
N VAL A 72 -6.93 -4.94 7.58
CA VAL A 72 -7.23 -3.63 8.17
C VAL A 72 -8.08 -3.74 9.43
N ASP A 73 -8.97 -4.73 9.48
CA ASP A 73 -9.75 -5.01 10.67
C ASP A 73 -8.91 -5.80 11.67
#